data_74648fc5b41f6da09955ac6a35877021
#
_entry.id   74648fc5b41f6da09955ac6a35877021
#
_cell.length_a   1.000
_cell.length_b   1.000
_cell.length_c   1.000
_cell.angle_alpha   90.00
_cell.angle_beta   90.00
_cell.angle_gamma   90.00
#
_symmetry.space_group_name_H-M   'P 1'
#
loop_
_entity.id
_entity.type
_entity.pdbx_description
1 polymer ?
#
loop_
_entity_poly.entity_id
_entity_poly.type
_entity_poly.pdbx_seq_one_letter_code
_entity_poly.pdbx_strand_id
1 'polypeptide(L)'
;MIAISKYPALRCNYGNARALNTIKYIAIHYTANDGDTALSNAKYFARGNRGASAHYFVDSNNIIQSVEDNYVAWSVGGSKYSDCSKTGGGKFYGICNNSNSINIELCDDIRNGNIYPTEAAISNAIDLVRRLMEKYNISSNNVIRHFDVNGKRCPAYWCGDSQKNAKWQDFKSRLEEKVVKQNIKINGKIRAVDAINRDGYTYIKIRGLSDILNIGYDKETKLITVSVK
;
A
#
# COMPACT_ATOMS: atom_id res chain seq x y z
N MET A 1 -5.09 3.52 12.45
CA MET A 1 -5.43 3.31 11.02
C MET A 1 -5.99 4.60 10.45
N ILE A 2 -5.58 4.98 9.25
CA ILE A 2 -6.13 6.16 8.55
C ILE A 2 -7.49 5.79 7.95
N ALA A 3 -8.46 6.72 8.03
CA ALA A 3 -9.75 6.58 7.38
C ALA A 3 -9.59 6.67 5.85
N ILE A 4 -10.41 5.93 5.12
CA ILE A 4 -10.46 6.04 3.66
C ILE A 4 -11.38 7.20 3.30
N SER A 5 -10.85 8.21 2.61
CA SER A 5 -11.62 9.30 2.02
C SER A 5 -11.98 8.96 0.58
N LYS A 6 -13.05 9.55 0.04
CA LYS A 6 -13.46 9.36 -1.36
C LYS A 6 -13.20 10.63 -2.18
N TYR A 7 -12.62 10.44 -3.35
CA TYR A 7 -12.48 11.47 -4.38
C TYR A 7 -12.65 10.83 -5.76
N PRO A 8 -13.88 10.74 -6.28
CA PRO A 8 -14.19 9.91 -7.45
C PRO A 8 -13.50 10.39 -8.73
N ALA A 9 -12.94 9.45 -9.49
CA ALA A 9 -12.50 9.67 -10.85
C ALA A 9 -13.69 9.97 -11.78
N LEU A 10 -13.44 10.67 -12.91
CA LEU A 10 -14.47 10.81 -13.94
C LEU A 10 -14.87 9.46 -14.51
N ARG A 11 -16.15 9.30 -14.85
CA ARG A 11 -16.72 8.05 -15.33
C ARG A 11 -16.02 7.52 -16.59
N CYS A 12 -15.46 8.36 -17.42
CA CYS A 12 -14.71 7.97 -18.63
C CYS A 12 -13.32 7.39 -18.34
N ASN A 13 -12.88 7.34 -17.08
CA ASN A 13 -11.55 6.83 -16.68
C ASN A 13 -11.58 5.39 -16.14
N TYR A 14 -12.74 4.75 -16.03
CA TYR A 14 -12.85 3.38 -15.54
C TYR A 14 -13.98 2.61 -16.23
N GLY A 15 -13.90 1.28 -16.13
CA GLY A 15 -14.82 0.36 -16.81
C GLY A 15 -16.15 0.18 -16.10
N ASN A 16 -16.88 -0.84 -16.53
CA ASN A 16 -18.21 -1.17 -16.03
C ASN A 16 -18.18 -1.72 -14.61
N ALA A 17 -19.35 -1.78 -14.00
CA ALA A 17 -19.53 -2.46 -12.72
C ALA A 17 -19.20 -3.96 -12.84
N ARG A 18 -18.73 -4.54 -11.74
CA ARG A 18 -18.41 -5.96 -11.59
C ARG A 18 -18.99 -6.51 -10.29
N ALA A 19 -19.20 -7.80 -10.24
CA ALA A 19 -19.53 -8.48 -8.99
C ALA A 19 -18.30 -8.52 -8.07
N LEU A 20 -18.48 -8.23 -6.76
CA LEU A 20 -17.36 -8.16 -5.81
C LEU A 20 -16.65 -9.51 -5.61
N ASN A 21 -17.35 -10.63 -5.82
CA ASN A 21 -16.77 -11.98 -5.73
C ASN A 21 -15.80 -12.30 -6.89
N THR A 22 -15.76 -11.48 -7.95
CA THR A 22 -14.75 -11.60 -9.03
C THR A 22 -13.38 -11.07 -8.64
N ILE A 23 -13.28 -10.28 -7.56
CA ILE A 23 -12.02 -9.70 -7.08
C ILE A 23 -11.18 -10.82 -6.46
N LYS A 24 -10.02 -11.10 -7.06
CA LYS A 24 -9.11 -12.18 -6.66
C LYS A 24 -7.70 -11.70 -6.34
N TYR A 25 -7.34 -10.50 -6.81
CA TYR A 25 -5.98 -9.94 -6.73
C TYR A 25 -6.00 -8.52 -6.17
N ILE A 26 -4.89 -8.16 -5.51
CA ILE A 26 -4.55 -6.78 -5.20
C ILE A 26 -3.24 -6.49 -5.93
N ALA A 27 -3.26 -5.54 -6.86
CA ALA A 27 -2.08 -5.13 -7.61
C ALA A 27 -1.53 -3.82 -7.07
N ILE A 28 -0.25 -3.84 -6.73
CA ILE A 28 0.48 -2.68 -6.20
C ILE A 28 1.21 -1.98 -7.34
N HIS A 29 1.05 -0.67 -7.38
CA HIS A 29 1.64 0.25 -8.34
C HIS A 29 2.38 1.38 -7.61
N TYR A 30 2.99 2.26 -8.36
CA TYR A 30 3.50 3.54 -7.90
C TYR A 30 3.21 4.61 -8.93
N THR A 31 3.01 5.83 -8.50
CA THR A 31 2.67 6.97 -9.36
C THR A 31 3.83 7.41 -10.25
N ALA A 32 5.06 7.01 -9.91
CA ALA A 32 6.30 7.38 -10.61
C ALA A 32 6.57 8.90 -10.63
N ASN A 33 6.02 9.64 -9.69
CA ASN A 33 6.22 11.09 -9.53
C ASN A 33 6.98 11.38 -8.24
N ASP A 34 7.87 12.35 -8.27
CA ASP A 34 8.59 12.87 -7.10
C ASP A 34 7.78 13.99 -6.43
N GLY A 35 7.36 13.78 -5.19
CA GLY A 35 6.61 14.76 -4.40
C GLY A 35 5.14 14.90 -4.77
N ASP A 36 4.46 13.81 -5.11
CA ASP A 36 3.02 13.80 -5.34
C ASP A 36 2.24 13.26 -4.13
N THR A 37 0.96 13.58 -4.06
CA THR A 37 0.07 13.13 -2.97
C THR A 37 -1.09 12.30 -3.50
N ALA A 38 -1.70 11.50 -2.61
CA ALA A 38 -2.91 10.76 -2.93
C ALA A 38 -4.03 11.67 -3.44
N LEU A 39 -4.17 12.86 -2.83
CA LEU A 39 -5.18 13.84 -3.24
C LEU A 39 -4.87 14.46 -4.62
N SER A 40 -3.60 14.77 -4.92
CA SER A 40 -3.24 15.33 -6.23
C SER A 40 -3.51 14.33 -7.35
N ASN A 41 -3.22 13.06 -7.15
CA ASN A 41 -3.51 12.00 -8.10
C ASN A 41 -5.02 11.77 -8.26
N ALA A 42 -5.79 11.69 -7.17
CA ALA A 42 -7.24 11.57 -7.27
C ALA A 42 -7.86 12.76 -8.05
N LYS A 43 -7.40 13.99 -7.78
CA LYS A 43 -7.81 15.18 -8.54
C LYS A 43 -7.44 15.10 -10.03
N TYR A 44 -6.30 14.52 -10.38
CA TYR A 44 -5.89 14.32 -11.77
C TYR A 44 -6.88 13.41 -12.52
N PHE A 45 -7.29 12.30 -11.93
CA PHE A 45 -8.26 11.38 -12.53
C PHE A 45 -9.71 11.85 -12.44
N ALA A 46 -10.00 12.82 -11.59
CA ALA A 46 -11.29 13.52 -11.54
C ALA A 46 -11.45 14.60 -12.61
N ARG A 47 -10.41 14.87 -13.43
CA ARG A 47 -10.40 15.92 -14.45
C ARG A 47 -9.95 15.37 -15.80
N GLY A 48 -10.84 15.40 -16.79
CA GLY A 48 -10.54 14.98 -18.16
C GLY A 48 -10.42 13.46 -18.33
N ASN A 49 -10.43 13.04 -19.58
CA ASN A 49 -10.25 11.64 -19.98
C ASN A 49 -8.75 11.29 -19.92
N ARG A 50 -8.40 10.31 -19.08
CA ARG A 50 -7.02 9.83 -18.89
C ARG A 50 -6.80 8.45 -19.49
N GLY A 51 -7.87 7.71 -19.82
CA GLY A 51 -7.81 6.33 -20.29
C GLY A 51 -7.18 5.36 -19.27
N ALA A 52 -7.11 5.76 -18.00
CA ALA A 52 -6.51 5.01 -16.90
C ALA A 52 -7.13 5.41 -15.56
N SER A 53 -6.98 4.58 -14.53
CA SER A 53 -7.38 4.88 -13.15
C SER A 53 -6.82 3.86 -12.18
N ALA A 54 -6.91 4.17 -10.87
CA ALA A 54 -6.68 3.23 -9.79
C ALA A 54 -7.86 3.24 -8.82
N HIS A 55 -8.02 2.17 -8.04
CA HIS A 55 -9.04 2.15 -6.99
C HIS A 55 -8.62 3.06 -5.83
N TYR A 56 -7.35 3.00 -5.44
CA TYR A 56 -6.83 3.74 -4.30
C TYR A 56 -5.51 4.42 -4.62
N PHE A 57 -5.34 5.61 -4.04
CA PHE A 57 -4.07 6.32 -3.93
C PHE A 57 -3.70 6.42 -2.45
N VAL A 58 -2.43 6.16 -2.12
CA VAL A 58 -1.94 6.12 -0.73
C VAL A 58 -0.68 6.95 -0.60
N ASP A 59 -0.68 7.89 0.35
CA ASP A 59 0.48 8.66 0.77
C ASP A 59 0.71 8.57 2.29
N SER A 60 1.62 9.35 2.85
CA SER A 60 1.94 9.36 4.29
C SER A 60 0.76 9.71 5.19
N ASN A 61 -0.22 10.46 4.69
CA ASN A 61 -1.27 11.06 5.48
C ASN A 61 -2.68 10.65 5.04
N ASN A 62 -2.82 10.09 3.82
CA ASN A 62 -4.12 9.85 3.21
C ASN A 62 -4.21 8.49 2.52
N ILE A 63 -5.41 7.91 2.58
CA ILE A 63 -5.88 6.84 1.71
C ILE A 63 -7.11 7.37 0.99
N ILE A 64 -7.04 7.51 -0.33
CA ILE A 64 -8.14 8.06 -1.14
C ILE A 64 -8.65 7.02 -2.11
N GLN A 65 -9.93 6.69 -2.01
CA GLN A 65 -10.62 5.86 -2.99
C GLN A 65 -11.09 6.73 -4.15
N SER A 66 -10.58 6.41 -5.35
CA SER A 66 -10.88 7.13 -6.60
C SER A 66 -11.85 6.35 -7.51
N VAL A 67 -11.78 5.02 -7.49
CA VAL A 67 -12.75 4.15 -8.14
C VAL A 67 -13.32 3.20 -7.09
N GLU A 68 -14.63 3.03 -7.03
CA GLU A 68 -15.25 2.08 -6.10
C GLU A 68 -14.92 0.64 -6.48
N ASP A 69 -14.82 -0.25 -5.50
CA ASP A 69 -14.36 -1.63 -5.68
C ASP A 69 -15.24 -2.45 -6.65
N ASN A 70 -16.52 -2.10 -6.74
CA ASN A 70 -17.48 -2.72 -7.65
C ASN A 70 -17.39 -2.20 -9.09
N TYR A 71 -16.45 -1.33 -9.42
CA TYR A 71 -16.11 -0.91 -10.78
C TYR A 71 -14.72 -1.38 -11.17
N VAL A 72 -14.43 -1.38 -12.47
CA VAL A 72 -13.17 -1.84 -13.04
C VAL A 72 -12.22 -0.65 -13.22
N ALA A 73 -11.22 -0.47 -12.36
CA ALA A 73 -10.15 0.49 -12.62
C ALA A 73 -9.21 -0.02 -13.71
N TRP A 74 -8.67 0.88 -14.53
CA TRP A 74 -7.79 0.55 -15.66
C TRP A 74 -6.32 0.79 -15.29
N SER A 75 -5.64 -0.24 -14.76
CA SER A 75 -4.27 -0.13 -14.24
C SER A 75 -3.32 -1.24 -14.71
N VAL A 76 -3.80 -2.48 -14.87
CA VAL A 76 -2.97 -3.67 -15.16
C VAL A 76 -3.13 -4.18 -16.59
N GLY A 77 -3.54 -3.33 -17.51
CA GLY A 77 -3.66 -3.65 -18.94
C GLY A 77 -2.30 -3.71 -19.66
N GLY A 78 -2.37 -3.99 -20.97
CA GLY A 78 -1.23 -4.01 -21.87
C GLY A 78 -0.66 -5.40 -22.14
N SER A 79 0.25 -5.46 -23.13
CA SER A 79 0.92 -6.68 -23.54
C SER A 79 1.97 -7.12 -22.55
N LYS A 80 2.32 -8.41 -22.56
CA LYS A 80 3.44 -8.94 -21.79
C LYS A 80 4.76 -8.41 -22.35
N TYR A 81 5.65 -7.92 -21.48
CA TYR A 81 6.96 -7.46 -21.87
C TYR A 81 7.84 -8.63 -22.31
N SER A 82 8.62 -8.42 -23.36
CA SER A 82 9.46 -9.49 -24.00
C SER A 82 10.59 -9.99 -23.11
N ASP A 83 11.04 -9.18 -22.13
CA ASP A 83 12.12 -9.51 -21.20
C ASP A 83 11.66 -10.23 -19.91
N CYS A 84 10.38 -10.60 -19.81
CA CYS A 84 9.84 -11.28 -18.63
C CYS A 84 10.57 -12.56 -18.24
N SER A 85 11.07 -13.33 -19.22
CA SER A 85 11.87 -14.54 -18.95
C SER A 85 13.18 -14.25 -18.26
N LYS A 86 13.77 -13.08 -18.49
CA LYS A 86 15.02 -12.62 -17.89
C LYS A 86 14.81 -11.92 -16.55
N THR A 87 13.72 -11.15 -16.44
CA THR A 87 13.43 -10.30 -15.28
C THR A 87 12.62 -11.01 -14.19
N GLY A 88 11.96 -12.12 -14.52
CA GLY A 88 11.04 -12.84 -13.63
C GLY A 88 9.67 -12.18 -13.47
N GLY A 89 9.36 -11.16 -14.26
CA GLY A 89 8.04 -10.53 -14.33
C GLY A 89 7.02 -11.37 -15.12
N GLY A 90 5.76 -10.89 -15.17
CA GLY A 90 4.74 -11.45 -16.04
C GLY A 90 4.22 -12.84 -15.66
N LYS A 91 4.38 -13.26 -14.39
CA LYS A 91 3.90 -14.57 -13.89
C LYS A 91 2.38 -14.68 -13.89
N PHE A 92 1.68 -13.55 -13.77
CA PHE A 92 0.21 -13.48 -13.72
C PHE A 92 -0.39 -12.94 -15.02
N TYR A 93 0.38 -12.93 -16.12
CA TYR A 93 -0.11 -12.50 -17.41
C TYR A 93 -1.23 -13.42 -17.91
N GLY A 94 -2.36 -12.83 -18.33
CA GLY A 94 -3.56 -13.58 -18.70
C GLY A 94 -4.38 -14.11 -17.52
N ILE A 95 -3.86 -14.03 -16.29
CA ILE A 95 -4.51 -14.52 -15.08
C ILE A 95 -5.09 -13.33 -14.28
N CYS A 96 -4.26 -12.36 -13.92
CA CYS A 96 -4.70 -11.12 -13.30
C CYS A 96 -4.97 -10.07 -14.37
N ASN A 97 -6.09 -9.36 -14.27
CA ASN A 97 -6.50 -8.29 -15.17
C ASN A 97 -7.32 -7.24 -14.41
N ASN A 98 -7.73 -6.18 -15.11
CA ASN A 98 -8.50 -5.09 -14.51
C ASN A 98 -9.83 -5.56 -13.90
N SER A 99 -10.48 -6.59 -14.49
CA SER A 99 -11.80 -7.04 -14.03
C SER A 99 -11.75 -7.86 -12.74
N ASN A 100 -10.58 -8.41 -12.36
CA ASN A 100 -10.45 -9.26 -11.17
C ASN A 100 -9.44 -8.75 -10.14
N SER A 101 -8.98 -7.50 -10.27
CA SER A 101 -8.01 -6.90 -9.34
C SER A 101 -8.51 -5.60 -8.71
N ILE A 102 -8.08 -5.35 -7.48
CA ILE A 102 -8.04 -4.00 -6.87
C ILE A 102 -6.65 -3.44 -7.13
N ASN A 103 -6.57 -2.19 -7.57
CA ASN A 103 -5.33 -1.52 -7.95
C ASN A 103 -5.04 -0.37 -6.97
N ILE A 104 -3.84 -0.37 -6.37
CA ILE A 104 -3.39 0.58 -5.35
C ILE A 104 -2.12 1.26 -5.85
N GLU A 105 -2.14 2.58 -5.95
CA GLU A 105 -1.00 3.42 -6.29
C GLU A 105 -0.36 3.99 -5.01
N LEU A 106 0.93 3.71 -4.81
CA LEU A 106 1.72 4.37 -3.78
C LEU A 106 2.29 5.67 -4.34
N CYS A 107 2.04 6.74 -3.61
CA CYS A 107 2.56 8.07 -3.89
C CYS A 107 3.88 8.29 -3.15
N ASP A 108 4.75 9.10 -3.73
CA ASP A 108 5.93 9.63 -3.08
C ASP A 108 5.67 11.09 -2.72
N ASP A 109 5.25 11.35 -1.50
CA ASP A 109 4.84 12.67 -1.03
C ASP A 109 6.01 13.53 -0.52
N ILE A 110 7.25 13.10 -0.74
CA ILE A 110 8.47 13.87 -0.43
C ILE A 110 9.27 14.15 -1.69
N ARG A 111 9.30 15.40 -2.12
CA ARG A 111 10.12 15.82 -3.26
C ARG A 111 11.59 15.94 -2.88
N ASN A 112 12.40 15.00 -3.31
CA ASN A 112 13.83 14.95 -3.01
C ASN A 112 14.70 14.36 -4.13
N GLY A 113 14.15 14.19 -5.34
CA GLY A 113 14.85 13.59 -6.49
C GLY A 113 14.95 12.07 -6.46
N ASN A 114 14.36 11.41 -5.45
CA ASN A 114 14.38 9.96 -5.33
C ASN A 114 12.95 9.43 -5.14
N ILE A 115 12.40 8.84 -6.18
CA ILE A 115 11.03 8.31 -6.18
C ILE A 115 10.97 7.05 -5.33
N TYR A 116 10.58 7.22 -4.07
CA TYR A 116 10.38 6.13 -3.11
C TYR A 116 9.37 6.55 -2.04
N PRO A 117 8.32 5.76 -1.76
CA PRO A 117 7.32 6.10 -0.76
C PRO A 117 7.95 6.13 0.64
N THR A 118 7.47 7.02 1.48
CA THR A 118 7.86 7.05 2.89
C THR A 118 7.44 5.77 3.61
N GLU A 119 8.08 5.48 4.74
CA GLU A 119 7.65 4.36 5.59
C GLU A 119 6.21 4.53 6.10
N ALA A 120 5.75 5.78 6.28
CA ALA A 120 4.36 6.07 6.63
C ALA A 120 3.39 5.69 5.50
N ALA A 121 3.73 6.02 4.24
CA ALA A 121 2.94 5.64 3.07
C ALA A 121 2.91 4.10 2.90
N ILE A 122 4.05 3.42 3.09
CA ILE A 122 4.15 1.95 3.06
C ILE A 122 3.27 1.34 4.15
N SER A 123 3.32 1.84 5.39
CA SER A 123 2.50 1.37 6.50
C SER A 123 1.00 1.55 6.24
N ASN A 124 0.61 2.69 5.66
CA ASN A 124 -0.78 2.95 5.28
C ASN A 124 -1.25 2.00 4.17
N ALA A 125 -0.38 1.69 3.20
CA ALA A 125 -0.67 0.73 2.14
C ALA A 125 -0.84 -0.69 2.71
N ILE A 126 0.01 -1.11 3.65
CA ILE A 126 -0.10 -2.41 4.35
C ILE A 126 -1.45 -2.48 5.09
N ASP A 127 -1.82 -1.44 5.83
CA ASP A 127 -3.11 -1.38 6.54
C ASP A 127 -4.32 -1.47 5.58
N LEU A 128 -4.24 -0.79 4.42
CA LEU A 128 -5.28 -0.88 3.38
C LEU A 128 -5.34 -2.27 2.78
N VAL A 129 -4.19 -2.83 2.38
CA VAL A 129 -4.11 -4.16 1.77
C VAL A 129 -4.66 -5.23 2.70
N ARG A 130 -4.30 -5.22 3.99
CA ARG A 130 -4.84 -6.16 4.99
C ARG A 130 -6.37 -6.07 5.08
N ARG A 131 -6.95 -4.86 5.10
CA ARG A 131 -8.42 -4.66 5.09
C ARG A 131 -9.08 -5.24 3.84
N LEU A 132 -8.44 -5.07 2.68
CA LEU A 132 -8.95 -5.59 1.41
C LEU A 132 -8.78 -7.12 1.32
N MET A 133 -7.66 -7.67 1.83
CA MET A 133 -7.45 -9.11 1.95
C MET A 133 -8.55 -9.77 2.80
N GLU A 134 -8.86 -9.20 3.95
CA GLU A 134 -9.94 -9.67 4.83
C GLU A 134 -11.31 -9.54 4.14
N LYS A 135 -11.61 -8.35 3.60
CA LYS A 135 -12.90 -8.05 2.95
C LYS A 135 -13.23 -8.98 1.79
N TYR A 136 -12.23 -9.34 0.98
CA TYR A 136 -12.41 -10.13 -0.26
C TYR A 136 -11.87 -11.54 -0.15
N ASN A 137 -11.43 -11.97 1.01
CA ASN A 137 -10.80 -13.28 1.24
C ASN A 137 -9.64 -13.55 0.26
N ILE A 138 -8.74 -12.56 0.13
CA ILE A 138 -7.56 -12.62 -0.74
C ILE A 138 -6.35 -13.01 0.11
N SER A 139 -5.64 -14.07 -0.28
CA SER A 139 -4.38 -14.45 0.37
C SER A 139 -3.25 -13.49 0.00
N SER A 140 -2.21 -13.41 0.83
CA SER A 140 -1.01 -12.62 0.54
C SER A 140 -0.36 -13.03 -0.78
N ASN A 141 -0.45 -14.28 -1.22
CA ASN A 141 0.06 -14.74 -2.52
C ASN A 141 -0.58 -14.02 -3.72
N ASN A 142 -1.81 -13.54 -3.55
CA ASN A 142 -2.55 -12.79 -4.56
C ASN A 142 -2.42 -11.27 -4.41
N VAL A 143 -1.60 -10.80 -3.48
CA VAL A 143 -1.10 -9.42 -3.46
C VAL A 143 0.17 -9.39 -4.30
N ILE A 144 0.12 -8.73 -5.44
CA ILE A 144 1.13 -8.78 -6.51
C ILE A 144 1.49 -7.38 -6.97
N ARG A 145 2.61 -7.23 -7.67
CA ARG A 145 2.98 -5.97 -8.33
C ARG A 145 2.43 -5.96 -9.76
N HIS A 146 2.27 -4.79 -10.35
CA HIS A 146 2.02 -4.69 -11.79
C HIS A 146 3.12 -5.43 -12.60
N PHE A 147 4.38 -5.38 -12.11
CA PHE A 147 5.47 -6.16 -12.65
C PHE A 147 5.17 -7.66 -12.76
N ASP A 148 4.52 -8.22 -11.76
CA ASP A 148 4.16 -9.64 -11.74
C ASP A 148 3.04 -9.96 -12.76
N VAL A 149 2.25 -8.94 -13.19
CA VAL A 149 1.18 -9.12 -14.19
C VAL A 149 1.74 -9.19 -15.60
N ASN A 150 2.48 -8.18 -16.06
CA ASN A 150 2.90 -8.12 -17.46
C ASN A 150 4.41 -7.84 -17.66
N GLY A 151 5.20 -7.65 -16.59
CA GLY A 151 6.61 -7.35 -16.64
C GLY A 151 6.94 -5.85 -16.62
N LYS A 152 5.96 -4.95 -16.65
CA LYS A 152 6.20 -3.51 -16.47
C LYS A 152 6.94 -3.28 -15.17
N ARG A 153 8.02 -2.49 -15.16
CA ARG A 153 8.76 -2.14 -13.95
C ARG A 153 7.95 -1.21 -13.04
N CYS A 154 6.95 -1.77 -12.39
CA CYS A 154 6.02 -1.04 -11.52
C CYS A 154 5.62 -1.92 -10.32
N PRO A 155 5.89 -1.48 -9.07
CA PRO A 155 6.71 -0.34 -8.67
C PRO A 155 8.20 -0.55 -9.01
N ALA A 156 8.86 0.45 -9.61
CA ALA A 156 10.25 0.31 -10.07
C ALA A 156 11.25 0.07 -8.94
N TYR A 157 10.94 0.56 -7.74
CA TYR A 157 11.78 0.41 -6.56
C TYR A 157 11.63 -0.97 -5.86
N TRP A 158 10.69 -1.81 -6.30
CA TRP A 158 10.46 -3.16 -5.77
C TRP A 158 10.66 -4.28 -6.80
N CYS A 159 11.20 -3.98 -7.99
CA CYS A 159 11.43 -4.97 -9.03
C CYS A 159 12.70 -4.67 -9.83
N GLY A 160 13.26 -5.71 -10.46
CA GLY A 160 14.37 -5.59 -11.39
C GLY A 160 15.70 -6.18 -10.90
N ASP A 161 16.00 -6.10 -9.61
CA ASP A 161 17.20 -6.68 -9.00
C ASP A 161 16.90 -7.35 -7.66
N SER A 162 17.89 -8.04 -7.08
CA SER A 162 17.73 -8.78 -5.83
C SER A 162 17.40 -7.88 -4.63
N GLN A 163 18.03 -6.70 -4.54
CA GLN A 163 17.80 -5.77 -3.42
C GLN A 163 16.38 -5.19 -3.45
N LYS A 164 15.89 -4.80 -4.63
CA LYS A 164 14.52 -4.33 -4.82
C LYS A 164 13.50 -5.44 -4.56
N ASN A 165 13.80 -6.66 -5.03
CA ASN A 165 12.94 -7.80 -4.72
C ASN A 165 12.92 -8.12 -3.22
N ALA A 166 14.02 -7.96 -2.48
CA ALA A 166 14.03 -8.12 -1.03
C ALA A 166 13.10 -7.13 -0.32
N LYS A 167 13.06 -5.87 -0.75
CA LYS A 167 12.11 -4.85 -0.25
C LYS A 167 10.65 -5.24 -0.53
N TRP A 168 10.37 -5.84 -1.68
CA TRP A 168 9.05 -6.38 -1.98
C TRP A 168 8.70 -7.54 -1.05
N GLN A 169 9.64 -8.44 -0.76
CA GLN A 169 9.41 -9.53 0.19
C GLN A 169 9.20 -9.01 1.61
N ASP A 170 9.90 -7.95 2.03
CA ASP A 170 9.63 -7.27 3.30
C ASP A 170 8.18 -6.74 3.36
N PHE A 171 7.74 -6.03 2.32
CA PHE A 171 6.33 -5.59 2.23
C PHE A 171 5.36 -6.77 2.35
N LYS A 172 5.64 -7.89 1.67
CA LYS A 172 4.81 -9.10 1.70
C LYS A 172 4.78 -9.74 3.09
N SER A 173 5.92 -9.88 3.75
CA SER A 173 6.01 -10.45 5.10
C SER A 173 5.21 -9.63 6.10
N ARG A 174 5.26 -8.30 5.97
CA ARG A 174 4.49 -7.39 6.81
C ARG A 174 2.97 -7.54 6.62
N LEU A 175 2.47 -8.03 5.49
CA LEU A 175 1.03 -8.32 5.31
C LEU A 175 0.56 -9.48 6.20
N GLU A 176 1.43 -10.42 6.51
CA GLU A 176 1.13 -11.62 7.30
C GLU A 176 1.33 -11.42 8.81
N GLU A 177 1.95 -10.31 9.21
CA GLU A 177 2.16 -10.00 10.61
C GLU A 177 0.83 -9.87 11.35
N LYS A 178 0.65 -10.69 12.37
CA LYS A 178 -0.54 -10.61 13.23
C LYS A 178 -0.30 -9.57 14.31
N VAL A 179 -1.19 -8.56 14.35
CA VAL A 179 -1.27 -7.68 15.51
C VAL A 179 -1.94 -8.46 16.65
N VAL A 180 -1.24 -8.60 17.75
CA VAL A 180 -1.74 -9.26 18.97
C VAL A 180 -1.90 -8.23 20.08
N LYS A 181 -2.82 -8.46 21.02
CA LYS A 181 -2.87 -7.70 22.26
C LYS A 181 -1.84 -8.26 23.22
N GLN A 182 -0.86 -7.45 23.58
CA GLN A 182 0.18 -7.79 24.54
C GLN A 182 -0.04 -7.00 25.82
N ASN A 183 -0.07 -7.68 26.95
CA ASN A 183 -0.08 -7.04 28.25
C ASN A 183 1.33 -6.59 28.62
N ILE A 184 1.49 -5.30 28.92
CA ILE A 184 2.72 -4.73 29.45
C ILE A 184 2.46 -4.09 30.80
N LYS A 185 3.45 -4.05 31.68
CA LYS A 185 3.37 -3.40 32.99
C LYS A 185 4.22 -2.13 32.98
N ILE A 186 3.58 -0.98 33.19
CA ILE A 186 4.27 0.31 33.29
C ILE A 186 3.82 0.99 34.58
N ASN A 187 4.78 1.41 35.40
CA ASN A 187 4.52 2.04 36.70
C ASN A 187 3.53 1.21 37.57
N GLY A 188 3.71 -0.12 37.58
CA GLY A 188 2.88 -1.04 38.36
C GLY A 188 1.51 -1.38 37.73
N LYS A 189 1.04 -0.65 36.71
CA LYS A 189 -0.25 -0.87 36.05
C LYS A 189 -0.11 -1.72 34.79
N ILE A 190 -0.99 -2.72 34.64
CA ILE A 190 -1.05 -3.57 33.45
C ILE A 190 -1.91 -2.88 32.38
N ARG A 191 -1.43 -2.88 31.14
CA ARG A 191 -2.12 -2.33 29.95
C ARG A 191 -2.00 -3.28 28.78
N ALA A 192 -3.10 -3.45 28.05
CA ALA A 192 -3.11 -4.15 26.77
C ALA A 192 -2.71 -3.17 25.64
N VAL A 193 -1.68 -3.48 24.91
CA VAL A 193 -1.18 -2.70 23.77
C VAL A 193 -1.17 -3.54 22.51
N ASP A 194 -1.25 -2.88 21.36
CA ASP A 194 -1.03 -3.54 20.08
C ASP A 194 0.46 -3.86 19.92
N ALA A 195 0.75 -5.09 19.60
CA ALA A 195 2.11 -5.59 19.38
C ALA A 195 2.17 -6.50 18.15
N ILE A 196 3.34 -6.57 17.54
CA ILE A 196 3.68 -7.58 16.54
C ILE A 196 4.90 -8.35 17.00
N ASN A 197 4.93 -9.65 16.73
CA ASN A 197 6.10 -10.49 16.96
C ASN A 197 6.80 -10.74 15.63
N ARG A 198 8.07 -10.32 15.51
CA ARG A 198 8.91 -10.50 14.33
C ARG A 198 10.31 -10.85 14.77
N ASP A 199 10.91 -11.88 14.16
CA ASP A 199 12.31 -12.28 14.36
C ASP A 199 12.70 -12.48 15.83
N GLY A 200 11.77 -13.01 16.64
CA GLY A 200 11.98 -13.22 18.09
C GLY A 200 11.83 -11.97 18.96
N TYR A 201 11.49 -10.83 18.37
CA TYR A 201 11.24 -9.57 19.07
C TYR A 201 9.75 -9.21 19.10
N THR A 202 9.35 -8.56 20.18
CA THR A 202 8.00 -7.99 20.30
C THR A 202 8.07 -6.47 20.09
N TYR A 203 7.45 -6.00 19.01
CA TYR A 203 7.34 -4.57 18.69
C TYR A 203 6.01 -4.04 19.19
N ILE A 204 6.04 -2.98 19.98
CA ILE A 204 4.87 -2.38 20.60
C ILE A 204 4.50 -1.08 19.87
N LYS A 205 3.21 -0.88 19.58
CA LYS A 205 2.72 0.38 19.04
C LYS A 205 2.75 1.46 20.12
N ILE A 206 3.84 2.22 20.20
CA ILE A 206 4.12 3.21 21.26
C ILE A 206 3.01 4.27 21.42
N ARG A 207 2.31 4.64 20.32
CA ARG A 207 1.17 5.58 20.38
C ARG A 207 0.02 5.09 21.27
N GLY A 208 -0.10 3.77 21.50
CA GLY A 208 -1.05 3.21 22.45
C GLY A 208 -0.74 3.55 23.92
N LEU A 209 0.38 4.23 24.18
CA LEU A 209 0.87 4.62 25.50
C LEU A 209 0.85 6.15 25.70
N SER A 210 0.23 6.90 24.79
CA SER A 210 0.21 8.37 24.81
C SER A 210 -0.49 8.98 26.02
N ASP A 211 -1.28 8.19 26.74
CA ASP A 211 -1.90 8.61 28.02
C ASP A 211 -0.92 8.63 29.20
N ILE A 212 0.19 7.90 29.11
CA ILE A 212 1.21 7.77 30.17
C ILE A 212 2.61 8.22 29.73
N LEU A 213 2.83 8.36 28.44
CA LEU A 213 4.09 8.79 27.86
C LEU A 213 3.92 10.08 27.05
N ASN A 214 4.85 10.98 27.19
CA ASN A 214 5.05 12.05 26.22
C ASN A 214 5.89 11.48 25.07
N ILE A 215 5.32 11.43 23.87
CA ILE A 215 5.98 10.91 22.68
C ILE A 215 6.16 12.07 21.73
N GLY A 216 7.39 12.41 21.43
CA GLY A 216 7.77 13.46 20.50
C GLY A 216 8.67 12.94 19.40
N TYR A 217 8.92 13.78 18.41
CA TYR A 217 9.88 13.55 17.36
C TYR A 217 10.72 14.80 17.15
N ASP A 218 12.01 14.68 17.35
CA ASP A 218 12.97 15.74 17.08
C ASP A 218 13.30 15.74 15.59
N LYS A 219 12.95 16.82 14.90
CA LYS A 219 13.13 16.95 13.44
C LYS A 219 14.59 17.15 13.03
N GLU A 220 15.41 17.71 13.91
CA GLU A 220 16.82 17.98 13.65
C GLU A 220 17.66 16.72 13.83
N THR A 221 17.51 16.05 14.95
CA THR A 221 18.23 14.80 15.26
C THR A 221 17.60 13.55 14.69
N LYS A 222 16.35 13.66 14.19
CA LYS A 222 15.51 12.54 13.71
C LYS A 222 15.26 11.47 14.76
N LEU A 223 15.35 11.82 16.02
CA LEU A 223 15.13 10.91 17.14
C LEU A 223 13.68 10.97 17.64
N ILE A 224 13.16 9.79 18.01
CA ILE A 224 11.91 9.70 18.77
C ILE A 224 12.26 9.99 20.24
N THR A 225 11.61 10.98 20.83
CA THR A 225 11.74 11.29 22.25
C THR A 225 10.59 10.66 23.02
N VAL A 226 10.91 10.01 24.13
CA VAL A 226 9.94 9.38 25.01
C VAL A 226 10.27 9.77 26.46
N SER A 227 9.30 10.34 27.16
CA SER A 227 9.40 10.59 28.60
C SER A 227 8.11 10.17 29.31
N VAL A 228 8.20 9.81 30.56
CA VAL A 228 7.03 9.51 31.39
C VAL A 228 6.30 10.83 31.70
N LYS A 229 4.95 10.80 31.67
CA LYS A 229 4.12 11.91 32.12
C LYS A 229 4.11 12.03 33.63
#